data_8d56189d88f0efd5324ad4b55c957c3a
#
_entry.id   8d56189d88f0efd5324ad4b55c957c3a
#
_cell.length_a   1.000
_cell.length_b   1.000
_cell.length_c   1.000
_cell.angle_alpha   90.00
_cell.angle_beta   90.00
_cell.angle_gamma   90.00
#
_symmetry.space_group_name_H-M   'P 1'
#
loop_
_entity.id
_entity.type
_entity.pdbx_description
1 polymer ?
#
loop_
_entity_poly.entity_id
_entity_poly.type
_entity_poly.pdbx_seq_one_letter_code
_entity_poly.pdbx_strand_id
1 'polypeptide(L)'
;VQGLGQTDGFEFQLQADALTSRTTLAEVKDKILLEAGQNNKINSIRSDGTDNTPQLKIEYDTAKALALGLSMSNIDYTLSAAWGGIYVNDFIDRSRVKRVYIQGDAPFRSKPEDLYTWKVRNSNGTMTSFSEFATTRWDYGPEELTRYNGFASFQIQGSAANGTSSGVAMDEMDKLADKLSNGTMHSWSGLSYQERLSSGQAGLLYAVSILIIFLCLAALYESWSVPFSILLVVPLGVIGAVIAVYFRGLDNNVYFQVALLTTIGLAAKNA
;
A
#
# COMPACT_ATOMS: atom_id res chain seq x y z
N VAL A 1 7.88 13.77 3.15
CA VAL A 1 7.96 12.41 2.59
C VAL A 1 6.54 11.91 2.49
N GLN A 2 6.09 11.52 1.30
CA GLN A 2 4.76 10.92 1.12
C GLN A 2 4.70 9.61 1.95
N GLY A 3 3.64 9.42 2.73
CA GLY A 3 3.44 8.22 3.55
C GLY A 3 3.82 8.34 5.03
N LEU A 4 4.48 9.40 5.45
CA LEU A 4 4.77 9.63 6.87
C LEU A 4 3.47 9.79 7.68
N GLY A 5 3.24 8.86 8.61
CA GLY A 5 2.09 8.88 9.52
C GLY A 5 0.81 8.24 8.97
N GLN A 6 0.84 7.58 7.81
CA GLN A 6 -0.33 6.86 7.27
C GLN A 6 -0.38 5.40 7.70
N THR A 7 0.77 4.77 7.97
CA THR A 7 0.85 3.39 8.46
C THR A 7 1.90 3.29 9.57
N ASP A 8 1.50 2.77 10.72
CA ASP A 8 2.43 2.28 11.73
C ASP A 8 2.88 0.88 11.31
N GLY A 9 4.17 0.73 10.92
CA GLY A 9 4.72 -0.56 10.58
C GLY A 9 5.33 -0.64 9.18
N PHE A 10 5.34 -1.84 8.61
CA PHE A 10 5.94 -2.10 7.31
C PHE A 10 4.89 -2.39 6.22
N GLU A 11 5.27 -2.09 4.97
CA GLU A 11 4.51 -2.38 3.76
C GLU A 11 5.29 -3.32 2.85
N PHE A 12 4.75 -4.51 2.69
CA PHE A 12 5.34 -5.60 1.92
C PHE A 12 4.47 -5.92 0.71
N GLN A 13 5.07 -6.00 -0.48
CA GLN A 13 4.40 -6.31 -1.75
C GLN A 13 4.74 -7.73 -2.15
N LEU A 14 3.78 -8.64 -2.06
CA LEU A 14 3.89 -9.98 -2.62
C LEU A 14 3.43 -9.94 -4.07
N GLN A 15 4.28 -10.36 -5.01
CA GLN A 15 4.06 -10.23 -6.44
C GLN A 15 4.07 -11.60 -7.12
N ALA A 16 3.19 -11.79 -8.09
CA ALA A 16 3.26 -12.95 -8.99
C ALA A 16 4.37 -12.74 -10.03
N ASP A 17 5.08 -13.79 -10.39
CA ASP A 17 5.85 -13.76 -11.63
C ASP A 17 4.93 -13.85 -12.86
N ALA A 18 5.52 -13.82 -14.08
CA ALA A 18 4.74 -13.84 -15.32
C ALA A 18 3.94 -15.14 -15.54
N LEU A 19 4.29 -16.21 -14.86
CA LEU A 19 3.70 -17.55 -15.02
C LEU A 19 2.78 -17.94 -13.87
N THR A 20 2.84 -17.22 -12.75
CA THR A 20 2.10 -17.54 -11.52
C THR A 20 0.67 -17.04 -11.60
N SER A 21 -0.28 -17.95 -11.37
CA SER A 21 -1.70 -17.58 -11.32
C SER A 21 -2.03 -16.74 -10.09
N ARG A 22 -3.11 -15.94 -10.18
CA ARG A 22 -3.61 -15.19 -9.03
C ARG A 22 -4.05 -16.10 -7.87
N THR A 23 -4.56 -17.28 -8.17
CA THR A 23 -4.95 -18.28 -7.16
C THR A 23 -3.74 -18.75 -6.37
N THR A 24 -2.65 -19.09 -7.05
CA THR A 24 -1.37 -19.46 -6.41
C THR A 24 -0.81 -18.30 -5.57
N LEU A 25 -0.86 -17.07 -6.09
CA LEU A 25 -0.44 -15.89 -5.34
C LEU A 25 -1.27 -15.69 -4.06
N ALA A 26 -2.59 -15.92 -4.13
CA ALA A 26 -3.47 -15.84 -2.96
C ALA A 26 -3.16 -16.94 -1.92
N GLU A 27 -2.89 -18.18 -2.37
CA GLU A 27 -2.49 -19.27 -1.47
C GLU A 27 -1.16 -18.97 -0.75
N VAL A 28 -0.19 -18.39 -1.46
CA VAL A 28 1.09 -17.98 -0.86
C VAL A 28 0.87 -16.84 0.14
N LYS A 29 0.03 -15.84 -0.21
CA LYS A 29 -0.37 -14.76 0.70
C LYS A 29 -0.95 -15.33 2.00
N ASP A 30 -1.89 -16.26 1.91
CA ASP A 30 -2.56 -16.82 3.09
C ASP A 30 -1.58 -17.60 3.98
N LYS A 31 -0.64 -18.35 3.37
CA LYS A 31 0.43 -19.04 4.11
C LYS A 31 1.38 -18.06 4.81
N ILE A 32 1.77 -16.98 4.12
CA ILE A 32 2.62 -15.93 4.73
C ILE A 32 1.89 -15.26 5.89
N LEU A 33 0.62 -14.91 5.74
CA LEU A 33 -0.16 -14.31 6.82
C LEU A 33 -0.27 -15.23 8.04
N LEU A 34 -0.47 -16.54 7.81
CA LEU A 34 -0.56 -17.53 8.87
C LEU A 34 0.78 -17.70 9.61
N GLU A 35 1.89 -17.90 8.88
CA GLU A 35 3.22 -18.10 9.51
C GLU A 35 3.72 -16.80 10.16
N ALA A 36 3.50 -15.64 9.53
CA ALA A 36 3.87 -14.35 10.10
C ALA A 36 3.04 -14.01 11.35
N GLY A 37 1.76 -14.39 11.39
CA GLY A 37 0.91 -14.22 12.58
C GLY A 37 1.35 -15.08 13.79
N GLN A 38 2.11 -16.12 13.55
CA GLN A 38 2.69 -16.97 14.60
C GLN A 38 4.11 -16.53 14.99
N ASN A 39 4.72 -15.60 14.28
CA ASN A 39 6.06 -15.13 14.53
C ASN A 39 6.08 -14.10 15.67
N ASN A 40 6.85 -14.35 16.71
CA ASN A 40 6.92 -13.49 17.90
C ASN A 40 7.59 -12.13 17.67
N LYS A 41 8.18 -11.90 16.49
CA LYS A 41 8.82 -10.64 16.09
C LYS A 41 7.91 -9.75 15.23
N ILE A 42 6.79 -10.29 14.78
CA ILE A 42 5.83 -9.60 13.90
C ILE A 42 4.51 -9.44 14.66
N ASN A 43 3.88 -8.30 14.50
CA ASN A 43 2.58 -8.00 15.08
C ASN A 43 1.65 -7.41 14.02
N SER A 44 0.32 -7.51 14.25
CA SER A 44 -0.71 -6.85 13.45
C SER A 44 -0.60 -7.10 11.93
N ILE A 45 -0.19 -8.34 11.55
CA ILE A 45 -0.07 -8.69 10.12
C ILE A 45 -1.45 -8.80 9.47
N ARG A 46 -1.61 -8.17 8.31
CA ARG A 46 -2.85 -8.20 7.52
C ARG A 46 -2.56 -7.98 6.05
N SER A 47 -3.42 -8.49 5.18
CA SER A 47 -3.44 -8.08 3.79
C SER A 47 -4.22 -6.78 3.65
N ASP A 48 -3.71 -5.87 2.83
CA ASP A 48 -4.48 -4.73 2.36
C ASP A 48 -5.35 -5.19 1.18
N GLY A 49 -6.62 -4.77 1.19
CA GLY A 49 -7.63 -5.22 0.24
C GLY A 49 -8.58 -6.26 0.84
N THR A 50 -9.74 -6.33 0.26
CA THR A 50 -10.79 -7.27 0.66
C THR A 50 -10.55 -8.64 0.04
N ASP A 51 -10.89 -9.67 0.79
CA ASP A 51 -11.03 -11.02 0.26
C ASP A 51 -12.11 -11.05 -0.83
N ASN A 52 -12.24 -12.19 -1.51
CA ASN A 52 -13.30 -12.35 -2.50
C ASN A 52 -14.67 -12.06 -1.87
N THR A 53 -15.35 -11.07 -2.41
CA THR A 53 -16.69 -10.67 -1.99
C THR A 53 -17.75 -11.29 -2.90
N PRO A 54 -18.98 -11.51 -2.41
CA PRO A 54 -20.08 -11.93 -3.26
C PRO A 54 -20.41 -10.82 -4.26
N GLN A 55 -20.44 -11.17 -5.52
CA GLN A 55 -20.69 -10.26 -6.65
C GLN A 55 -21.88 -10.77 -7.47
N LEU A 56 -22.78 -9.88 -7.84
CA LEU A 56 -23.83 -10.20 -8.79
C LEU A 56 -23.28 -10.04 -10.21
N LYS A 57 -23.00 -11.17 -10.85
CA LYS A 57 -22.55 -11.19 -12.25
C LYS A 57 -23.75 -11.15 -13.18
N ILE A 58 -23.75 -10.18 -14.09
CA ILE A 58 -24.76 -10.04 -15.13
C ILE A 58 -24.15 -10.54 -16.43
N GLU A 59 -24.76 -11.51 -17.05
CA GLU A 59 -24.33 -12.10 -18.31
C GLU A 59 -25.34 -11.75 -19.41
N TYR A 60 -24.84 -11.15 -20.49
CA TYR A 60 -25.65 -10.75 -21.63
C TYR A 60 -25.53 -11.75 -22.78
N ASP A 61 -26.65 -12.16 -23.33
CA ASP A 61 -26.70 -12.78 -24.67
C ASP A 61 -26.53 -11.66 -25.71
N THR A 62 -25.28 -11.42 -26.11
CA THR A 62 -24.92 -10.35 -27.04
C THR A 62 -25.56 -10.51 -28.41
N ALA A 63 -25.71 -11.77 -28.89
CA ALA A 63 -26.35 -12.05 -30.18
C ALA A 63 -27.82 -11.69 -30.13
N LYS A 64 -28.51 -12.05 -29.05
CA LYS A 64 -29.91 -11.72 -28.83
C LYS A 64 -30.13 -10.21 -28.63
N ALA A 65 -29.25 -9.55 -27.84
CA ALA A 65 -29.31 -8.10 -27.66
C ALA A 65 -29.18 -7.35 -28.98
N LEU A 66 -28.23 -7.73 -29.83
CA LEU A 66 -28.05 -7.14 -31.17
C LEU A 66 -29.25 -7.40 -32.07
N ALA A 67 -29.83 -8.63 -32.06
CA ALA A 67 -31.02 -8.96 -32.82
C ALA A 67 -32.24 -8.11 -32.39
N LEU A 68 -32.33 -7.73 -31.12
CA LEU A 68 -33.35 -6.84 -30.59
C LEU A 68 -33.07 -5.34 -30.88
N GLY A 69 -31.98 -5.03 -31.59
CA GLY A 69 -31.57 -3.68 -31.95
C GLY A 69 -30.97 -2.89 -30.79
N LEU A 70 -30.43 -3.57 -29.76
CA LEU A 70 -29.78 -2.94 -28.62
C LEU A 70 -28.29 -2.72 -28.92
N SER A 71 -27.75 -1.58 -28.52
CA SER A 71 -26.30 -1.36 -28.49
C SER A 71 -25.74 -1.67 -27.08
N MET A 72 -24.54 -2.23 -27.00
CA MET A 72 -23.90 -2.51 -25.72
C MET A 72 -23.72 -1.25 -24.90
N SER A 73 -23.37 -0.12 -25.55
CA SER A 73 -23.23 1.17 -24.87
C SER A 73 -24.52 1.64 -24.19
N ASN A 74 -25.70 1.42 -24.81
CA ASN A 74 -26.97 1.77 -24.19
C ASN A 74 -27.32 0.85 -23.01
N ILE A 75 -26.95 -0.43 -23.11
CA ILE A 75 -27.10 -1.40 -22.01
C ILE A 75 -26.26 -0.97 -20.83
N ASP A 76 -24.96 -0.71 -21.04
CA ASP A 76 -24.02 -0.31 -20.00
C ASP A 76 -24.39 1.04 -19.38
N TYR A 77 -24.82 2.00 -20.20
CA TYR A 77 -25.28 3.30 -19.73
C TYR A 77 -26.51 3.17 -18.83
N THR A 78 -27.50 2.37 -19.26
CA THR A 78 -28.72 2.15 -18.48
C THR A 78 -28.41 1.46 -17.15
N LEU A 79 -27.55 0.44 -17.18
CA LEU A 79 -27.13 -0.27 -15.97
C LEU A 79 -26.36 0.62 -15.00
N SER A 80 -25.42 1.42 -15.52
CA SER A 80 -24.68 2.38 -14.73
C SER A 80 -25.60 3.43 -14.10
N ALA A 81 -26.57 3.95 -14.84
CA ALA A 81 -27.56 4.87 -14.32
C ALA A 81 -28.45 4.23 -13.25
N ALA A 82 -28.86 2.97 -13.46
CA ALA A 82 -29.75 2.27 -12.55
C ALA A 82 -29.06 1.95 -11.22
N TRP A 83 -27.88 1.34 -11.25
CA TRP A 83 -27.16 0.85 -10.07
C TRP A 83 -26.01 1.73 -9.59
N GLY A 84 -25.13 2.16 -10.49
CA GLY A 84 -23.90 2.88 -10.14
C GLY A 84 -24.08 4.37 -9.90
N GLY A 85 -25.06 4.97 -10.58
CA GLY A 85 -25.18 6.39 -10.71
C GLY A 85 -24.23 6.97 -11.78
N ILE A 86 -24.76 7.86 -12.62
CA ILE A 86 -24.00 8.54 -13.64
C ILE A 86 -23.91 10.03 -13.34
N TYR A 87 -22.73 10.58 -13.54
CA TYR A 87 -22.54 12.03 -13.53
C TYR A 87 -23.13 12.63 -14.80
N VAL A 88 -23.95 13.66 -14.65
CA VAL A 88 -24.65 14.33 -15.76
C VAL A 88 -24.10 15.71 -16.05
N ASN A 89 -23.93 16.52 -15.01
CA ASN A 89 -23.48 17.90 -15.15
C ASN A 89 -23.13 18.51 -13.78
N ASP A 90 -22.57 19.71 -13.80
CA ASP A 90 -22.34 20.54 -12.63
C ASP A 90 -23.30 21.72 -12.59
N PHE A 91 -23.57 22.21 -11.37
CA PHE A 91 -24.23 23.50 -11.16
C PHE A 91 -23.54 24.29 -10.05
N ILE A 92 -23.73 25.61 -10.07
CA ILE A 92 -23.16 26.50 -9.05
C ILE A 92 -24.23 26.81 -8.01
N ASP A 93 -23.95 26.44 -6.75
CA ASP A 93 -24.76 26.82 -5.61
C ASP A 93 -23.87 27.55 -4.60
N ARG A 94 -24.25 28.79 -4.26
CA ARG A 94 -23.54 29.66 -3.29
C ARG A 94 -22.04 29.71 -3.56
N SER A 95 -21.64 29.96 -4.80
CA SER A 95 -20.25 30.04 -5.28
C SER A 95 -19.45 28.73 -5.17
N ARG A 96 -20.12 27.59 -5.00
CA ARG A 96 -19.49 26.24 -5.01
C ARG A 96 -20.05 25.43 -6.17
N VAL A 97 -19.15 24.75 -6.88
CA VAL A 97 -19.53 23.78 -7.92
C VAL A 97 -20.06 22.52 -7.23
N LYS A 98 -21.26 22.11 -7.58
CA LYS A 98 -21.89 20.86 -7.13
C LYS A 98 -22.17 19.97 -8.33
N ARG A 99 -21.87 18.67 -8.17
CA ARG A 99 -22.08 17.65 -9.19
C ARG A 99 -23.48 17.08 -9.14
N VAL A 100 -24.09 16.88 -10.29
CA VAL A 100 -25.39 16.23 -10.45
C VAL A 100 -25.20 14.79 -10.87
N TYR A 101 -25.74 13.87 -10.09
CA TYR A 101 -25.77 12.45 -10.41
C TYR A 101 -27.21 11.98 -10.57
N ILE A 102 -27.43 11.07 -11.53
CA ILE A 102 -28.70 10.36 -11.70
C ILE A 102 -28.47 8.90 -11.33
N GLN A 103 -29.33 8.35 -10.47
CA GLN A 103 -29.29 6.97 -10.05
C GLN A 103 -30.73 6.45 -9.87
N GLY A 104 -30.94 5.16 -10.10
CA GLY A 104 -32.19 4.50 -9.79
C GLY A 104 -32.49 4.60 -8.29
N ASP A 105 -33.77 4.79 -7.93
CA ASP A 105 -34.16 4.81 -6.52
C ASP A 105 -34.00 3.43 -5.85
N ALA A 106 -33.73 3.42 -4.55
CA ALA A 106 -33.41 2.21 -3.78
C ALA A 106 -34.39 1.04 -3.96
N PRO A 107 -35.71 1.24 -4.01
CA PRO A 107 -36.67 0.15 -4.21
C PRO A 107 -36.52 -0.62 -5.53
N PHE A 108 -35.85 0.00 -6.53
CA PHE A 108 -35.70 -0.55 -7.87
C PHE A 108 -34.29 -1.08 -8.17
N ARG A 109 -33.41 -1.17 -7.16
CA ARG A 109 -32.02 -1.66 -7.29
C ARG A 109 -31.52 -2.41 -6.07
N SER A 110 -32.40 -2.81 -5.17
CA SER A 110 -32.02 -3.46 -3.90
C SER A 110 -31.91 -4.98 -4.01
N LYS A 111 -32.48 -5.59 -5.03
CA LYS A 111 -32.52 -7.04 -5.24
C LYS A 111 -32.02 -7.39 -6.64
N PRO A 112 -31.44 -8.61 -6.83
CA PRO A 112 -31.04 -9.06 -8.16
C PRO A 112 -32.17 -9.04 -9.20
N GLU A 113 -33.39 -9.36 -8.76
CA GLU A 113 -34.59 -9.42 -9.61
C GLU A 113 -35.00 -8.04 -10.14
N ASP A 114 -34.61 -6.97 -9.43
CA ASP A 114 -34.93 -5.60 -9.85
C ASP A 114 -34.30 -5.26 -11.21
N LEU A 115 -33.20 -5.97 -11.60
CA LEU A 115 -32.60 -5.86 -12.92
C LEU A 115 -33.64 -6.02 -14.04
N TYR A 116 -34.52 -6.98 -13.89
CA TYR A 116 -35.50 -7.33 -14.93
C TYR A 116 -36.65 -6.32 -15.05
N THR A 117 -36.78 -5.40 -14.12
CA THR A 117 -37.75 -4.30 -14.22
C THR A 117 -37.27 -3.15 -15.09
N TRP A 118 -35.93 -3.04 -15.26
CA TRP A 118 -35.34 -2.00 -16.08
C TRP A 118 -35.45 -2.33 -17.57
N LYS A 119 -35.48 -1.27 -18.38
CA LYS A 119 -35.62 -1.39 -19.83
C LYS A 119 -34.59 -0.54 -20.54
N VAL A 120 -34.07 -1.04 -21.65
CA VAL A 120 -33.11 -0.36 -22.52
C VAL A 120 -33.82 0.04 -23.81
N ARG A 121 -33.55 1.25 -24.30
CA ARG A 121 -34.09 1.73 -25.56
C ARG A 121 -33.30 1.15 -26.73
N ASN A 122 -33.99 0.50 -27.66
CA ASN A 122 -33.39 -0.01 -28.89
C ASN A 122 -33.28 1.08 -29.98
N SER A 123 -32.67 0.73 -31.12
CA SER A 123 -32.51 1.63 -32.30
C SER A 123 -33.81 2.16 -32.86
N ASN A 124 -34.91 1.42 -32.68
CA ASN A 124 -36.26 1.82 -33.18
C ASN A 124 -37.06 2.65 -32.15
N GLY A 125 -36.43 2.97 -30.99
CA GLY A 125 -37.08 3.71 -29.92
C GLY A 125 -37.94 2.86 -28.98
N THR A 126 -38.04 1.57 -29.20
CA THR A 126 -38.81 0.63 -28.35
C THR A 126 -38.01 0.29 -27.08
N MET A 127 -38.72 0.12 -25.98
CA MET A 127 -38.13 -0.25 -24.69
C MET A 127 -38.14 -1.76 -24.50
N THR A 128 -36.94 -2.38 -24.42
CA THR A 128 -36.72 -3.82 -24.25
C THR A 128 -36.25 -4.11 -22.82
N SER A 129 -36.86 -5.10 -22.17
CA SER A 129 -36.50 -5.48 -20.80
C SER A 129 -35.18 -6.25 -20.74
N PHE A 130 -34.41 -6.08 -19.65
CA PHE A 130 -33.22 -6.90 -19.39
C PHE A 130 -33.52 -8.40 -19.32
N SER A 131 -34.72 -8.81 -18.90
CA SER A 131 -35.16 -10.21 -18.87
C SER A 131 -35.13 -10.90 -20.23
N GLU A 132 -35.11 -10.16 -21.33
CA GLU A 132 -35.11 -10.71 -22.66
C GLU A 132 -33.71 -11.16 -23.13
N PHE A 133 -32.63 -10.57 -22.60
CA PHE A 133 -31.28 -10.79 -23.09
C PHE A 133 -30.22 -10.94 -22.01
N ALA A 134 -30.57 -10.77 -20.72
CA ALA A 134 -29.63 -10.86 -19.60
C ALA A 134 -30.05 -11.90 -18.59
N THR A 135 -29.05 -12.54 -17.96
CA THR A 135 -29.21 -13.43 -16.81
C THR A 135 -28.29 -13.00 -15.69
N THR A 136 -28.66 -13.29 -14.45
CA THR A 136 -27.85 -12.97 -13.27
C THR A 136 -27.45 -14.24 -12.54
N ARG A 137 -26.21 -14.23 -12.01
CA ARG A 137 -25.76 -15.26 -11.08
C ARG A 137 -24.88 -14.65 -10.01
N TRP A 138 -24.92 -15.24 -8.82
CA TRP A 138 -23.95 -14.90 -7.79
C TRP A 138 -22.60 -15.55 -8.12
N ASP A 139 -21.56 -14.77 -7.93
CA ASP A 139 -20.17 -15.18 -8.07
C ASP A 139 -19.35 -14.61 -6.91
N TYR A 140 -18.15 -15.10 -6.71
CA TYR A 140 -17.22 -14.56 -5.72
C TYR A 140 -15.97 -14.10 -6.44
N GLY A 141 -15.59 -12.88 -6.19
CA GLY A 141 -14.41 -12.28 -6.83
C GLY A 141 -13.82 -11.14 -6.00
N PRO A 142 -12.59 -10.76 -6.32
CA PRO A 142 -11.95 -9.61 -5.68
C PRO A 142 -12.64 -8.32 -6.14
N GLU A 143 -12.79 -7.36 -5.22
CA GLU A 143 -13.30 -6.03 -5.55
C GLU A 143 -12.30 -5.24 -6.40
N GLU A 144 -11.01 -5.42 -6.13
CA GLU A 144 -9.93 -4.73 -6.79
C GLU A 144 -8.80 -5.67 -7.18
N LEU A 145 -8.20 -5.40 -8.33
CA LEU A 145 -7.02 -6.10 -8.83
C LEU A 145 -5.83 -5.14 -8.81
N THR A 146 -4.99 -5.28 -7.80
CA THR A 146 -3.80 -4.44 -7.64
C THR A 146 -2.61 -4.98 -8.42
N ARG A 147 -1.77 -4.06 -8.92
CA ARG A 147 -0.48 -4.38 -9.52
C ARG A 147 0.61 -3.49 -8.91
N TYR A 148 1.76 -4.08 -8.67
CA TYR A 148 2.95 -3.36 -8.26
C TYR A 148 4.08 -3.63 -9.26
N ASN A 149 4.71 -2.58 -9.78
CA ASN A 149 5.72 -2.67 -10.85
C ASN A 149 5.26 -3.50 -12.08
N GLY A 150 3.96 -3.45 -12.41
CA GLY A 150 3.38 -4.19 -13.54
C GLY A 150 2.97 -5.63 -13.24
N PHE A 151 3.37 -6.20 -12.11
CA PHE A 151 3.01 -7.57 -11.69
C PHE A 151 1.77 -7.56 -10.81
N ALA A 152 0.94 -8.60 -10.93
CA ALA A 152 -0.18 -8.79 -10.00
C ALA A 152 0.36 -8.91 -8.57
N SER A 153 -0.22 -8.16 -7.63
CA SER A 153 0.31 -8.08 -6.27
C SER A 153 -0.77 -8.11 -5.21
N PHE A 154 -0.36 -8.54 -4.01
CA PHE A 154 -1.06 -8.26 -2.75
C PHE A 154 -0.14 -7.43 -1.86
N GLN A 155 -0.69 -6.37 -1.28
CA GLN A 155 -0.01 -5.61 -0.25
C GLN A 155 -0.28 -6.26 1.11
N ILE A 156 0.78 -6.51 1.85
CA ILE A 156 0.74 -7.03 3.22
C ILE A 156 1.29 -5.95 4.13
N GLN A 157 0.54 -5.59 5.15
CA GLN A 157 0.92 -4.63 6.16
C GLN A 157 1.12 -5.35 7.49
N GLY A 158 2.11 -4.91 8.25
CA GLY A 158 2.37 -5.44 9.58
C GLY A 158 3.23 -4.49 10.37
N SER A 159 3.40 -4.77 11.64
CA SER A 159 4.28 -4.00 12.53
C SER A 159 5.27 -4.93 13.25
N ALA A 160 6.35 -4.37 13.75
CA ALA A 160 7.24 -5.09 14.63
C ALA A 160 6.54 -5.38 15.98
N ALA A 161 6.84 -6.51 16.57
CA ALA A 161 6.40 -6.81 17.93
C ALA A 161 7.12 -5.92 18.95
N ASN A 162 6.52 -5.74 20.11
CA ASN A 162 7.09 -4.90 21.18
C ASN A 162 8.54 -5.32 21.51
N GLY A 163 9.45 -4.38 21.48
CA GLY A 163 10.87 -4.60 21.73
C GLY A 163 11.65 -5.16 20.52
N THR A 164 11.02 -5.20 19.35
CA THR A 164 11.66 -5.61 18.09
C THR A 164 11.69 -4.42 17.14
N SER A 165 12.82 -4.15 16.49
CA SER A 165 12.90 -3.07 15.50
C SER A 165 12.18 -3.46 14.19
N SER A 166 11.71 -2.44 13.46
CA SER A 166 11.11 -2.59 12.12
C SER A 166 11.99 -3.39 11.17
N GLY A 167 13.30 -3.12 11.17
CA GLY A 167 14.27 -3.83 10.34
C GLY A 167 14.32 -5.34 10.62
N VAL A 168 14.27 -5.75 11.90
CA VAL A 168 14.23 -7.18 12.29
C VAL A 168 12.90 -7.82 11.85
N ALA A 169 11.78 -7.14 12.00
CA ALA A 169 10.49 -7.65 11.53
C ALA A 169 10.46 -7.82 10.02
N MET A 170 11.03 -6.84 9.27
CA MET A 170 11.17 -6.93 7.83
C MET A 170 12.10 -8.09 7.40
N ASP A 171 13.22 -8.33 8.12
CA ASP A 171 14.10 -9.48 7.84
C ASP A 171 13.40 -10.83 8.04
N GLU A 172 12.52 -10.92 9.04
CA GLU A 172 11.71 -12.13 9.23
C GLU A 172 10.68 -12.30 8.12
N MET A 173 10.07 -11.21 7.63
CA MET A 173 9.16 -11.27 6.48
C MET A 173 9.88 -11.71 5.20
N ASP A 174 11.10 -11.23 4.93
CA ASP A 174 11.89 -11.69 3.78
C ASP A 174 12.16 -13.19 3.86
N LYS A 175 12.60 -13.70 5.04
CA LYS A 175 12.83 -15.13 5.25
C LYS A 175 11.57 -15.97 5.04
N LEU A 176 10.43 -15.51 5.51
CA LEU A 176 9.14 -16.19 5.30
C LEU A 176 8.75 -16.21 3.82
N ALA A 177 8.91 -15.08 3.14
CA ALA A 177 8.62 -14.99 1.72
C ALA A 177 9.52 -15.89 0.89
N ASP A 178 10.83 -15.91 1.17
CA ASP A 178 11.79 -16.78 0.49
C ASP A 178 11.50 -18.26 0.72
N LYS A 179 11.15 -18.64 1.95
CA LYS A 179 10.78 -20.01 2.32
C LYS A 179 9.50 -20.50 1.62
N LEU A 180 8.54 -19.61 1.47
CA LEU A 180 7.20 -19.92 0.94
C LEU A 180 7.06 -19.57 -0.54
N SER A 181 8.11 -19.01 -1.16
CA SER A 181 8.08 -18.63 -2.57
C SER A 181 7.76 -19.82 -3.46
N ASN A 182 6.69 -19.70 -4.23
CA ASN A 182 6.27 -20.69 -5.24
C ASN A 182 5.95 -19.93 -6.53
N GLY A 183 7.01 -19.46 -7.22
CA GLY A 183 6.86 -18.57 -8.36
C GLY A 183 6.39 -17.16 -7.99
N THR A 184 6.59 -16.75 -6.73
CA THR A 184 6.28 -15.40 -6.26
C THR A 184 7.56 -14.63 -5.99
N MET A 185 7.48 -13.33 -6.21
CA MET A 185 8.52 -12.35 -5.86
C MET A 185 7.98 -11.45 -4.74
N HIS A 186 8.87 -10.75 -4.07
CA HIS A 186 8.48 -9.75 -3.10
C HIS A 186 9.29 -8.47 -3.24
N SER A 187 8.73 -7.38 -2.74
CA SER A 187 9.36 -6.06 -2.73
C SER A 187 8.85 -5.26 -1.55
N TRP A 188 9.63 -4.29 -1.12
CA TRP A 188 9.22 -3.33 -0.11
C TRP A 188 8.66 -2.07 -0.78
N SER A 189 7.64 -1.45 -0.18
CA SER A 189 7.06 -0.19 -0.65
C SER A 189 7.01 0.86 0.47
N GLY A 190 6.68 2.09 0.10
CA GLY A 190 6.52 3.18 1.06
C GLY A 190 7.76 3.47 1.91
N LEU A 191 7.52 3.66 3.20
CA LEU A 191 8.59 3.91 4.18
C LEU A 191 9.52 2.71 4.35
N SER A 192 9.02 1.48 4.23
CA SER A 192 9.83 0.27 4.38
C SER A 192 10.91 0.17 3.31
N TYR A 193 10.59 0.57 2.08
CA TYR A 193 11.60 0.68 1.01
C TYR A 193 12.67 1.72 1.36
N GLN A 194 12.28 2.87 1.88
CA GLN A 194 13.22 3.92 2.28
C GLN A 194 14.10 3.48 3.46
N GLU A 195 13.54 2.76 4.41
CA GLU A 195 14.28 2.19 5.55
C GLU A 195 15.31 1.16 5.09
N ARG A 196 14.94 0.26 4.17
CA ARG A 196 15.87 -0.70 3.56
C ARG A 196 16.99 -0.02 2.80
N LEU A 197 16.67 1.00 2.03
CA LEU A 197 17.67 1.76 1.28
C LEU A 197 18.63 2.50 2.22
N SER A 198 18.13 3.09 3.30
CA SER A 198 18.91 3.86 4.26
C SER A 198 19.80 2.99 5.13
N SER A 199 19.32 1.82 5.56
CA SER A 199 20.07 0.93 6.45
C SER A 199 21.37 0.43 5.84
N GLY A 200 21.42 0.24 4.52
CA GLY A 200 22.64 -0.16 3.80
C GLY A 200 23.68 0.95 3.66
N GLN A 201 23.29 2.22 3.76
CA GLN A 201 24.17 3.37 3.51
C GLN A 201 24.56 4.14 4.79
N ALA A 202 23.88 3.89 5.91
CA ALA A 202 24.07 4.66 7.14
C ALA A 202 25.53 4.67 7.62
N GLY A 203 26.22 3.54 7.62
CA GLY A 203 27.61 3.45 8.09
C GLY A 203 28.57 4.29 7.26
N LEU A 204 28.42 4.30 5.94
CA LEU A 204 29.23 5.13 5.04
C LEU A 204 28.93 6.63 5.25
N LEU A 205 27.66 7.00 5.38
CA LEU A 205 27.28 8.38 5.63
C LEU A 205 27.79 8.92 6.95
N TYR A 206 27.79 8.11 8.03
CA TYR A 206 28.41 8.48 9.30
C TYR A 206 29.91 8.67 9.16
N ALA A 207 30.62 7.76 8.50
CA ALA A 207 32.06 7.87 8.31
C ALA A 207 32.42 9.13 7.51
N VAL A 208 31.73 9.41 6.42
CA VAL A 208 31.93 10.63 5.60
C VAL A 208 31.61 11.88 6.40
N SER A 209 30.53 11.90 7.17
CA SER A 209 30.14 13.04 8.01
C SER A 209 31.21 13.34 9.08
N ILE A 210 31.71 12.31 9.76
CA ILE A 210 32.78 12.47 10.75
C ILE A 210 34.07 12.98 10.10
N LEU A 211 34.41 12.45 8.91
CA LEU A 211 35.56 12.91 8.15
C LEU A 211 35.47 14.38 7.77
N ILE A 212 34.30 14.81 7.27
CA ILE A 212 34.08 16.23 6.90
C ILE A 212 34.17 17.13 8.14
N ILE A 213 33.54 16.73 9.25
CA ILE A 213 33.63 17.48 10.52
C ILE A 213 35.10 17.58 10.96
N PHE A 214 35.86 16.48 10.90
CA PHE A 214 37.26 16.46 11.24
C PHE A 214 38.07 17.45 10.40
N LEU A 215 37.90 17.42 9.06
CA LEU A 215 38.61 18.30 8.14
C LEU A 215 38.25 19.78 8.36
N CYS A 216 36.97 20.09 8.59
CA CYS A 216 36.52 21.46 8.92
C CYS A 216 37.14 21.96 10.22
N LEU A 217 37.18 21.14 11.24
CA LEU A 217 37.83 21.47 12.51
C LEU A 217 39.36 21.66 12.36
N ALA A 218 40.01 20.75 11.58
CA ALA A 218 41.44 20.86 11.32
C ALA A 218 41.80 22.15 10.57
N ALA A 219 40.95 22.56 9.61
CA ALA A 219 41.11 23.83 8.89
C ALA A 219 40.86 25.03 9.80
N LEU A 220 39.86 24.96 10.71
CA LEU A 220 39.49 26.06 11.60
C LEU A 220 40.56 26.29 12.68
N TYR A 221 41.12 25.24 13.24
CA TYR A 221 42.08 25.30 14.34
C TYR A 221 43.55 25.22 13.87
N GLU A 222 43.80 25.13 12.58
CA GLU A 222 45.15 25.00 11.99
C GLU A 222 46.01 23.91 12.68
N SER A 223 45.35 22.86 13.17
CA SER A 223 45.98 21.79 13.96
C SER A 223 45.31 20.47 13.74
N TRP A 224 46.06 19.38 13.68
CA TRP A 224 45.54 18.02 13.58
C TRP A 224 45.18 17.38 14.93
N SER A 225 45.78 17.81 16.01
CA SER A 225 45.58 17.25 17.35
C SER A 225 44.28 17.73 18.00
N VAL A 226 43.88 18.99 17.78
CA VAL A 226 42.69 19.58 18.40
C VAL A 226 41.42 18.90 17.92
N PRO A 227 41.21 18.66 16.61
CA PRO A 227 40.05 17.90 16.12
C PRO A 227 39.91 16.48 16.71
N PHE A 228 41.02 15.80 16.96
CA PHE A 228 40.99 14.47 17.59
C PHE A 228 40.39 14.56 19.01
N SER A 229 40.81 15.54 19.79
CA SER A 229 40.29 15.73 21.13
C SER A 229 38.79 16.06 21.15
N ILE A 230 38.34 16.88 20.19
CA ILE A 230 36.91 17.20 20.00
C ILE A 230 36.12 15.97 19.59
N LEU A 231 36.62 15.18 18.63
CA LEU A 231 35.92 14.00 18.18
C LEU A 231 35.83 12.87 19.23
N LEU A 232 36.68 12.85 20.25
CA LEU A 232 36.57 11.93 21.38
C LEU A 232 35.30 12.15 22.20
N VAL A 233 34.67 13.33 22.13
CA VAL A 233 33.38 13.59 22.76
C VAL A 233 32.21 12.93 22.05
N VAL A 234 32.33 12.68 20.72
CA VAL A 234 31.27 12.08 19.89
C VAL A 234 30.83 10.72 20.42
N PRO A 235 31.74 9.73 20.72
CA PRO A 235 31.32 8.45 21.26
C PRO A 235 30.53 8.57 22.58
N LEU A 236 30.84 9.55 23.42
CA LEU A 236 30.10 9.80 24.66
C LEU A 236 28.66 10.26 24.38
N GLY A 237 28.47 11.14 23.39
CA GLY A 237 27.16 11.57 22.94
C GLY A 237 26.33 10.42 22.36
N VAL A 238 26.96 9.58 21.55
CA VAL A 238 26.33 8.39 20.97
C VAL A 238 25.91 7.39 22.06
N ILE A 239 26.78 7.11 23.02
CA ILE A 239 26.47 6.21 24.15
C ILE A 239 25.29 6.79 24.96
N GLY A 240 25.28 8.09 25.23
CA GLY A 240 24.18 8.76 25.94
C GLY A 240 22.84 8.63 25.19
N ALA A 241 22.85 8.82 23.88
CA ALA A 241 21.67 8.65 23.03
C ALA A 241 21.16 7.19 23.03
N VAL A 242 22.04 6.21 22.87
CA VAL A 242 21.68 4.79 22.89
C VAL A 242 21.12 4.38 24.26
N ILE A 243 21.72 4.81 25.33
CA ILE A 243 21.25 4.54 26.71
C ILE A 243 19.85 5.15 26.91
N ALA A 244 19.62 6.39 26.48
CA ALA A 244 18.33 7.05 26.60
C ALA A 244 17.22 6.31 25.81
N VAL A 245 17.51 5.88 24.58
CA VAL A 245 16.60 5.10 23.74
C VAL A 245 16.30 3.73 24.38
N TYR A 246 17.33 3.05 24.91
CA TYR A 246 17.17 1.78 25.59
C TYR A 246 16.26 1.88 26.83
N PHE A 247 16.49 2.87 27.70
CA PHE A 247 15.63 3.08 28.88
C PHE A 247 14.20 3.50 28.56
N ARG A 248 14.00 4.16 27.42
CA ARG A 248 12.67 4.60 26.97
C ARG A 248 11.95 3.50 26.16
N GLY A 249 12.61 2.37 25.88
CA GLY A 249 12.04 1.31 25.06
C GLY A 249 11.72 1.75 23.62
N LEU A 250 12.50 2.67 23.06
CA LEU A 250 12.33 3.16 21.69
C LEU A 250 13.16 2.31 20.73
N ASP A 251 12.67 2.15 19.51
CA ASP A 251 13.28 1.34 18.48
C ASP A 251 14.38 2.08 17.71
N ASN A 252 15.34 1.33 17.17
CA ASN A 252 16.34 1.85 16.24
C ASN A 252 15.71 1.99 14.85
N ASN A 253 15.00 3.08 14.63
CA ASN A 253 14.37 3.42 13.38
C ASN A 253 15.12 4.58 12.66
N VAL A 254 14.63 4.98 11.48
CA VAL A 254 15.22 6.08 10.70
C VAL A 254 15.28 7.38 11.49
N TYR A 255 14.31 7.65 12.36
CA TYR A 255 14.29 8.85 13.21
C TYR A 255 15.43 8.86 14.22
N PHE A 256 15.71 7.70 14.84
CA PHE A 256 16.85 7.56 15.74
C PHE A 256 18.18 7.76 15.00
N GLN A 257 18.32 7.22 13.78
CA GLN A 257 19.54 7.39 12.98
C GLN A 257 19.81 8.86 12.62
N VAL A 258 18.76 9.61 12.24
CA VAL A 258 18.85 11.05 11.97
C VAL A 258 19.17 11.83 13.26
N ALA A 259 18.55 11.47 14.39
CA ALA A 259 18.82 12.07 15.69
C ALA A 259 20.27 11.82 16.14
N LEU A 260 20.80 10.64 15.87
CA LEU A 260 22.20 10.30 16.14
C LEU A 260 23.18 11.17 15.36
N LEU A 261 22.92 11.40 14.06
CA LEU A 261 23.72 12.31 13.23
C LEU A 261 23.69 13.74 13.77
N THR A 262 22.52 14.21 14.19
CA THR A 262 22.35 15.52 14.81
C THR A 262 23.13 15.62 16.13
N THR A 263 23.09 14.56 16.95
CA THR A 263 23.81 14.51 18.23
C THR A 263 25.33 14.55 18.01
N ILE A 264 25.85 13.89 16.97
CA ILE A 264 27.28 13.96 16.58
C ILE A 264 27.66 15.42 16.26
N GLY A 265 26.85 16.10 15.43
CA GLY A 265 27.11 17.50 15.08
C GLY A 265 27.05 18.45 16.26
N LEU A 266 26.08 18.28 17.17
CA LEU A 266 25.96 19.06 18.40
C LEU A 266 27.10 18.80 19.39
N ALA A 267 27.49 17.56 19.57
CA ALA A 267 28.60 17.16 20.42
C ALA A 267 29.91 17.82 19.95
N ALA A 268 30.18 17.76 18.65
CA ALA A 268 31.35 18.40 18.04
C ALA A 268 31.31 19.92 18.12
N LYS A 269 30.13 20.56 18.11
CA LYS A 269 29.99 22.03 18.27
C LYS A 269 30.23 22.49 19.70
N ASN A 270 29.85 21.69 20.71
CA ASN A 270 29.88 22.06 22.12
C ASN A 270 31.22 21.65 22.80
N ALA A 271 32.04 20.85 22.17
CA ALA A 271 33.36 20.47 22.63
C ALA A 271 34.42 21.48 22.26
#